data_13cd1da0348d1d207eab83ba5a0d518d
#
_entry.id   13cd1da0348d1d207eab83ba5a0d518d
#
_cell.length_a   1.000
_cell.length_b   1.000
_cell.length_c   1.000
_cell.angle_alpha   90.00
_cell.angle_beta   90.00
_cell.angle_gamma   90.00
#
_symmetry.space_group_name_H-M   'P 1'
#
loop_
_entity.id
_entity.type
_entity.pdbx_description
1 polymer ?
#
loop_
_entity_poly.entity_id
_entity_poly.type
_entity_poly.pdbx_seq_one_letter_code
_entity_poly.pdbx_strand_id
1 'polypeptide(L)'
;MENQINIAGAGPAGLTAAIVLAKHGYKPTVYEMSPDVGHRMNGDFQGLENWSADKDIVALLRELGIDINFLCIPYYEGDIYAPKMAPLKIKSERPVFYLVKRGGADDSFDAGLKKQAVSLGVEIVFSRRIESFEEKTIIAEGPKRADFIAAGITFDTETKDCAVVIFNDEIAPKGYVYLLINKGFGTMASVIYKDFKNTKKYFKNLLNFFQNEKYIDIRNEKRFGGFGNFFIRNTNAFDKKIYIGESAGFQDYLWGFGLRYAVLSGYLAAMSIIRDLDYDFLWKKEIKPMLETSLVNRYLIEKFGDFGYRYLAKKFAEGDPCNFLNRNYKPSFLKSLILPIAKSRNKIYGNV
;
A
#
# COMPACT_ATOMS: atom_id res chain seq x y z
N MET A 1 32.93 5.79 12.62
CA MET A 1 31.71 6.61 12.36
C MET A 1 31.21 6.54 10.90
N GLU A 2 32.02 6.03 9.96
CA GLU A 2 31.66 6.01 8.52
C GLU A 2 30.44 5.15 8.11
N ASN A 3 29.99 4.21 8.95
CA ASN A 3 28.92 3.26 8.60
C ASN A 3 27.62 3.44 9.41
N GLN A 4 27.49 4.52 10.18
CA GLN A 4 26.26 4.78 10.95
C GLN A 4 25.25 5.53 10.09
N ILE A 5 24.02 5.02 10.01
CA ILE A 5 22.92 5.61 9.24
C ILE A 5 21.69 5.72 10.14
N ASN A 6 21.13 6.92 10.22
CA ASN A 6 19.89 7.17 10.95
C ASN A 6 18.68 6.98 10.03
N ILE A 7 17.63 6.35 10.56
CA ILE A 7 16.38 6.11 9.84
C ILE A 7 15.22 6.58 10.72
N ALA A 8 14.41 7.50 10.21
CA ALA A 8 13.23 8.01 10.89
C ALA A 8 11.98 7.25 10.44
N GLY A 9 11.46 6.38 11.30
CA GLY A 9 10.26 5.56 11.11
C GLY A 9 10.57 4.07 10.91
N ALA A 10 9.96 3.22 11.75
CA ALA A 10 10.05 1.76 11.71
C ALA A 10 8.88 1.12 10.94
N GLY A 11 8.36 1.80 9.92
CA GLY A 11 7.42 1.24 8.96
C GLY A 11 8.12 0.34 7.92
N PRO A 12 7.36 -0.31 7.01
CA PRO A 12 7.91 -1.22 6.02
C PRO A 12 9.09 -0.65 5.19
N ALA A 13 9.04 0.62 4.82
CA ALA A 13 10.11 1.26 4.06
C ALA A 13 11.39 1.42 4.89
N GLY A 14 11.27 1.94 6.13
CA GLY A 14 12.42 2.15 7.00
C GLY A 14 13.08 0.85 7.44
N LEU A 15 12.27 -0.15 7.83
CA LEU A 15 12.80 -1.47 8.21
C LEU A 15 13.46 -2.19 7.03
N THR A 16 12.90 -2.08 5.82
CA THR A 16 13.58 -2.63 4.62
C THR A 16 14.92 -1.97 4.40
N ALA A 17 15.00 -0.64 4.48
CA ALA A 17 16.29 0.07 4.34
C ALA A 17 17.29 -0.39 5.40
N ALA A 18 16.85 -0.52 6.67
CA ALA A 18 17.70 -0.98 7.77
C ALA A 18 18.22 -2.41 7.54
N ILE A 19 17.34 -3.34 7.14
CA ILE A 19 17.71 -4.74 6.84
C ILE A 19 18.78 -4.78 5.74
N VAL A 20 18.57 -4.06 4.64
CA VAL A 20 19.50 -4.07 3.51
C VAL A 20 20.84 -3.44 3.90
N LEU A 21 20.85 -2.32 4.63
CA LEU A 21 22.06 -1.68 5.13
C LEU A 21 22.82 -2.63 6.07
N ALA A 22 22.16 -3.24 7.04
CA ALA A 22 22.78 -4.17 8.00
C ALA A 22 23.41 -5.38 7.30
N LYS A 23 22.75 -5.96 6.30
CA LYS A 23 23.30 -7.05 5.47
C LYS A 23 24.58 -6.67 4.73
N HIS A 24 24.84 -5.37 4.53
CA HIS A 24 26.05 -4.85 3.88
C HIS A 24 27.06 -4.23 4.86
N GLY A 25 26.94 -4.54 6.16
CA GLY A 25 27.92 -4.14 7.16
C GLY A 25 27.75 -2.72 7.70
N TYR A 26 26.67 -2.01 7.35
CA TYR A 26 26.29 -0.75 7.97
C TYR A 26 25.67 -0.96 9.35
N LYS A 27 25.64 0.07 10.17
CA LYS A 27 25.03 0.08 11.51
C LYS A 27 23.85 1.06 11.55
N PRO A 28 22.69 0.69 10.98
CA PRO A 28 21.54 1.57 11.00
C PRO A 28 20.92 1.62 12.40
N THR A 29 20.53 2.83 12.83
CA THR A 29 19.69 3.07 14.00
C THR A 29 18.33 3.59 13.50
N VAL A 30 17.26 2.87 13.83
CA VAL A 30 15.88 3.23 13.46
C VAL A 30 15.21 3.91 14.64
N TYR A 31 14.66 5.10 14.45
CA TYR A 31 13.90 5.83 15.44
C TYR A 31 12.41 5.77 15.11
N GLU A 32 11.61 5.28 16.02
CA GLU A 32 10.16 5.14 15.87
C GLU A 32 9.44 5.93 16.97
N MET A 33 8.52 6.81 16.56
CA MET A 33 7.75 7.64 17.50
C MET A 33 6.74 6.84 18.33
N SER A 34 6.31 5.71 17.83
CA SER A 34 5.35 4.81 18.48
C SER A 34 6.07 3.82 19.43
N PRO A 35 5.34 3.19 20.38
CA PRO A 35 5.94 2.22 21.31
C PRO A 35 6.32 0.89 20.63
N ASP A 36 5.81 0.60 19.43
CA ASP A 36 6.18 -0.58 18.64
C ASP A 36 5.87 -0.36 17.14
N VAL A 37 6.32 -1.29 16.29
CA VAL A 37 6.02 -1.31 14.84
C VAL A 37 4.54 -1.54 14.60
N GLY A 38 4.04 -1.06 13.46
CA GLY A 38 2.66 -1.28 13.05
C GLY A 38 1.60 -0.65 13.97
N HIS A 39 1.96 0.24 14.89
CA HIS A 39 1.06 0.82 15.88
C HIS A 39 -0.15 1.57 15.27
N ARG A 40 -0.03 2.06 14.05
CA ARG A 40 -1.14 2.66 13.27
C ARG A 40 -2.16 1.64 12.76
N MET A 41 -1.81 0.36 12.76
CA MET A 41 -2.61 -0.73 12.21
C MET A 41 -3.33 -1.49 13.32
N ASN A 42 -4.39 -2.21 12.98
CA ASN A 42 -5.30 -2.80 13.96
C ASN A 42 -5.37 -4.33 13.86
N GLY A 43 -4.35 -4.98 13.33
CA GLY A 43 -4.37 -6.39 12.99
C GLY A 43 -5.14 -6.66 11.69
N ASP A 44 -5.44 -5.62 10.94
CA ASP A 44 -6.22 -5.66 9.71
C ASP A 44 -5.48 -6.40 8.59
N PHE A 45 -6.24 -7.12 7.78
CA PHE A 45 -5.74 -7.72 6.55
C PHE A 45 -5.62 -6.67 5.46
N GLN A 46 -4.50 -6.69 4.74
CA GLN A 46 -4.26 -5.88 3.56
C GLN A 46 -3.72 -6.73 2.42
N GLY A 47 -3.85 -6.23 1.20
CA GLY A 47 -3.24 -6.84 0.03
C GLY A 47 -1.80 -6.34 -0.19
N LEU A 48 -0.86 -7.26 -0.31
CA LEU A 48 0.44 -7.03 -0.92
C LEU A 48 0.29 -7.31 -2.41
N GLU A 49 0.18 -6.25 -3.21
CA GLU A 49 -0.23 -6.33 -4.61
C GLU A 49 0.80 -7.03 -5.50
N ASN A 50 0.31 -7.74 -6.52
CA ASN A 50 1.15 -8.57 -7.40
C ASN A 50 0.91 -8.31 -8.90
N TRP A 51 0.36 -7.15 -9.28
CA TRP A 51 0.01 -6.82 -10.66
C TRP A 51 0.79 -5.65 -11.26
N SER A 52 1.35 -4.74 -10.46
CA SER A 52 1.98 -3.51 -10.98
C SER A 52 3.30 -3.76 -11.71
N ALA A 53 3.89 -4.94 -11.56
CA ALA A 53 5.11 -5.37 -12.23
C ALA A 53 5.03 -6.84 -12.68
N ASP A 54 5.89 -7.22 -13.60
CA ASP A 54 5.96 -8.60 -14.11
C ASP A 54 6.47 -9.58 -13.04
N LYS A 55 7.41 -9.12 -12.20
CA LYS A 55 7.98 -9.94 -11.13
C LYS A 55 6.99 -10.12 -9.98
N ASP A 56 6.81 -11.38 -9.58
CA ASP A 56 6.04 -11.73 -8.38
C ASP A 56 6.61 -11.02 -7.14
N ILE A 57 5.71 -10.48 -6.30
CA ILE A 57 6.13 -9.66 -5.17
C ILE A 57 6.88 -10.48 -4.10
N VAL A 58 6.52 -11.74 -3.87
CA VAL A 58 7.21 -12.60 -2.91
C VAL A 58 8.61 -12.96 -3.44
N ALA A 59 8.73 -13.20 -4.74
CA ALA A 59 10.04 -13.38 -5.39
C ALA A 59 10.88 -12.10 -5.29
N LEU A 60 10.28 -10.93 -5.50
CA LEU A 60 10.94 -9.64 -5.32
C LEU A 60 11.43 -9.46 -3.88
N LEU A 61 10.59 -9.69 -2.86
CA LEU A 61 10.98 -9.57 -1.46
C LEU A 61 12.22 -10.40 -1.15
N ARG A 62 12.25 -11.67 -1.57
CA ARG A 62 13.40 -12.56 -1.37
C ARG A 62 14.66 -12.04 -2.05
N GLU A 63 14.55 -11.54 -3.28
CA GLU A 63 15.68 -10.94 -4.01
C GLU A 63 16.21 -9.69 -3.32
N LEU A 64 15.33 -8.89 -2.72
CA LEU A 64 15.72 -7.73 -1.92
C LEU A 64 16.27 -8.12 -0.54
N GLY A 65 16.32 -9.41 -0.24
CA GLY A 65 16.82 -9.93 1.02
C GLY A 65 15.82 -9.84 2.18
N ILE A 66 14.54 -9.75 1.89
CA ILE A 66 13.46 -9.76 2.90
C ILE A 66 12.88 -11.16 3.04
N ASP A 67 12.92 -11.69 4.25
CA ASP A 67 12.39 -13.02 4.58
C ASP A 67 10.87 -12.98 4.69
N ILE A 68 10.21 -14.08 4.28
CA ILE A 68 8.76 -14.24 4.42
C ILE A 68 8.49 -14.96 5.75
N ASN A 69 8.67 -14.26 6.85
CA ASN A 69 8.48 -14.72 8.22
C ASN A 69 7.19 -14.16 8.86
N PHE A 70 6.20 -13.84 8.04
CA PHE A 70 4.90 -13.28 8.37
C PHE A 70 3.78 -13.96 7.58
N LEU A 71 2.54 -13.74 7.96
CA LEU A 71 1.38 -14.24 7.22
C LEU A 71 1.39 -13.69 5.79
N CYS A 72 1.47 -14.58 4.80
CA CYS A 72 1.55 -14.22 3.38
C CYS A 72 0.79 -15.27 2.56
N ILE A 73 -0.49 -15.03 2.29
CA ILE A 73 -1.40 -16.01 1.67
C ILE A 73 -1.76 -15.55 0.26
N PRO A 74 -1.47 -16.36 -0.78
CA PRO A 74 -1.82 -16.00 -2.16
C PRO A 74 -3.33 -16.04 -2.39
N TYR A 75 -3.88 -15.00 -3.02
CA TYR A 75 -5.26 -14.94 -3.47
C TYR A 75 -5.32 -14.90 -5.00
N TYR A 76 -5.99 -15.91 -5.55
CA TYR A 76 -6.16 -16.12 -6.99
C TYR A 76 -7.55 -15.77 -7.49
N GLU A 77 -8.54 -15.73 -6.60
CA GLU A 77 -9.94 -15.56 -6.96
C GLU A 77 -10.68 -14.69 -5.94
N GLY A 78 -11.83 -14.18 -6.34
CA GLY A 78 -12.69 -13.39 -5.49
C GLY A 78 -13.98 -12.99 -6.18
N ASP A 79 -14.81 -12.25 -5.48
CA ASP A 79 -16.05 -11.69 -6.00
C ASP A 79 -15.87 -10.19 -6.26
N ILE A 80 -16.41 -9.72 -7.38
CA ILE A 80 -16.45 -8.31 -7.74
C ILE A 80 -17.88 -7.83 -7.92
N TYR A 81 -18.20 -6.73 -7.27
CA TYR A 81 -19.48 -6.03 -7.39
C TYR A 81 -19.26 -4.69 -8.08
N ALA A 82 -20.10 -4.37 -9.05
CA ALA A 82 -20.10 -3.08 -9.74
C ALA A 82 -21.54 -2.55 -9.88
N PRO A 83 -21.75 -1.23 -10.05
CA PRO A 83 -23.06 -0.62 -10.10
C PRO A 83 -23.96 -1.24 -11.18
N LYS A 84 -25.20 -1.58 -10.80
CA LYS A 84 -26.23 -2.11 -11.73
C LYS A 84 -25.78 -3.37 -12.48
N MET A 85 -25.04 -4.25 -11.80
CA MET A 85 -24.61 -5.55 -12.32
C MET A 85 -24.79 -6.62 -11.24
N ALA A 86 -25.07 -7.86 -11.67
CA ALA A 86 -24.94 -9.01 -10.79
C ALA A 86 -23.46 -9.19 -10.38
N PRO A 87 -23.19 -9.75 -9.19
CA PRO A 87 -21.83 -10.08 -8.77
C PRO A 87 -21.15 -11.00 -9.79
N LEU A 88 -19.87 -10.75 -10.03
CA LEU A 88 -19.05 -11.55 -10.92
C LEU A 88 -17.93 -12.23 -10.14
N LYS A 89 -17.60 -13.46 -10.50
CA LYS A 89 -16.39 -14.13 -10.00
C LYS A 89 -15.21 -13.76 -10.86
N ILE A 90 -14.09 -13.50 -10.21
CA ILE A 90 -12.80 -13.27 -10.87
C ILE A 90 -11.84 -14.39 -10.50
N LYS A 91 -11.01 -14.79 -11.44
CA LYS A 91 -9.97 -15.80 -11.24
C LYS A 91 -8.72 -15.46 -12.03
N SER A 92 -7.56 -15.70 -11.47
CA SER A 92 -6.26 -15.42 -12.07
C SER A 92 -5.37 -16.66 -12.02
N GLU A 93 -4.48 -16.82 -12.99
CA GLU A 93 -3.47 -17.89 -13.05
C GLU A 93 -2.34 -17.71 -12.04
N ARG A 94 -2.06 -16.44 -11.68
CA ARG A 94 -1.10 -16.07 -10.63
C ARG A 94 -1.80 -15.30 -9.52
N PRO A 95 -1.26 -15.25 -8.29
CA PRO A 95 -1.87 -14.47 -7.23
C PRO A 95 -2.12 -13.03 -7.68
N VAL A 96 -3.34 -12.53 -7.54
CA VAL A 96 -3.66 -11.11 -7.76
C VAL A 96 -2.97 -10.28 -6.69
N PHE A 97 -3.02 -10.76 -5.46
CA PHE A 97 -2.30 -10.20 -4.31
C PHE A 97 -2.00 -11.30 -3.30
N TYR A 98 -1.09 -11.01 -2.38
CA TYR A 98 -0.92 -11.81 -1.18
C TYR A 98 -1.59 -11.10 -0.01
N LEU A 99 -2.45 -11.79 0.72
CA LEU A 99 -3.02 -11.30 1.96
C LEU A 99 -1.93 -11.28 3.03
N VAL A 100 -1.73 -10.13 3.63
CA VAL A 100 -0.82 -9.93 4.76
C VAL A 100 -1.59 -9.30 5.93
N LYS A 101 -1.17 -9.61 7.15
CA LYS A 101 -1.67 -8.96 8.35
C LYS A 101 -0.79 -7.76 8.69
N ARG A 102 -1.39 -6.66 9.12
CA ARG A 102 -0.66 -5.46 9.52
C ARG A 102 -0.77 -5.24 11.03
N GLY A 103 0.21 -4.57 11.61
CA GLY A 103 0.20 -4.24 13.04
C GLY A 103 1.28 -4.94 13.85
N GLY A 104 1.13 -4.93 15.19
CA GLY A 104 2.12 -5.47 16.12
C GLY A 104 2.02 -6.98 16.39
N ALA A 105 1.05 -7.69 15.82
CA ALA A 105 0.92 -9.15 16.02
C ALA A 105 2.13 -9.91 15.43
N ASP A 106 2.51 -10.99 16.06
CA ASP A 106 3.72 -11.76 15.73
C ASP A 106 3.79 -12.28 14.29
N ASP A 107 2.64 -12.56 13.71
CA ASP A 107 2.46 -13.01 12.32
C ASP A 107 2.25 -11.86 11.32
N SER A 108 2.34 -10.60 11.77
CA SER A 108 2.17 -9.44 10.89
C SER A 108 3.40 -9.15 10.03
N PHE A 109 3.17 -8.48 8.91
CA PHE A 109 4.22 -7.99 8.01
C PHE A 109 5.19 -7.05 8.74
N ASP A 110 4.65 -6.15 9.58
CA ASP A 110 5.44 -5.18 10.34
C ASP A 110 6.34 -5.88 11.39
N ALA A 111 5.79 -6.83 12.15
CA ALA A 111 6.55 -7.61 13.14
C ALA A 111 7.59 -8.53 12.48
N GLY A 112 7.28 -9.12 11.33
CA GLY A 112 8.22 -9.93 10.57
C GLY A 112 9.45 -9.13 10.14
N LEU A 113 9.26 -7.93 9.59
CA LEU A 113 10.37 -7.04 9.25
C LEU A 113 11.17 -6.61 10.48
N LYS A 114 10.50 -6.27 11.60
CA LYS A 114 11.17 -5.95 12.87
C LYS A 114 12.04 -7.11 13.35
N LYS A 115 11.50 -8.34 13.38
CA LYS A 115 12.25 -9.54 13.80
C LYS A 115 13.50 -9.74 12.96
N GLN A 116 13.40 -9.60 11.63
CA GLN A 116 14.54 -9.70 10.74
C GLN A 116 15.57 -8.57 10.98
N ALA A 117 15.13 -7.33 11.11
CA ALA A 117 16.03 -6.21 11.38
C ALA A 117 16.82 -6.42 12.69
N VAL A 118 16.13 -6.79 13.77
CA VAL A 118 16.74 -7.04 15.08
C VAL A 118 17.73 -8.22 15.01
N SER A 119 17.40 -9.30 14.32
CA SER A 119 18.30 -10.45 14.15
C SER A 119 19.61 -10.11 13.41
N LEU A 120 19.59 -9.06 12.61
CA LEU A 120 20.77 -8.51 11.93
C LEU A 120 21.53 -7.44 12.76
N GLY A 121 21.13 -7.23 14.02
CA GLY A 121 21.76 -6.26 14.91
C GLY A 121 21.35 -4.81 14.68
N VAL A 122 20.24 -4.56 13.98
CA VAL A 122 19.66 -3.21 13.84
C VAL A 122 19.15 -2.72 15.19
N GLU A 123 19.60 -1.55 15.62
CA GLU A 123 19.05 -0.87 16.79
C GLU A 123 17.73 -0.17 16.41
N ILE A 124 16.65 -0.43 17.17
CA ILE A 124 15.37 0.26 17.01
C ILE A 124 15.03 0.96 18.32
N VAL A 125 14.97 2.30 18.27
CA VAL A 125 14.68 3.15 19.41
C VAL A 125 13.22 3.58 19.32
N PHE A 126 12.35 2.94 20.11
CA PHE A 126 10.92 3.22 20.17
C PHE A 126 10.60 4.44 21.05
N SER A 127 9.38 4.97 20.87
CA SER A 127 8.85 6.14 21.58
C SER A 127 9.78 7.37 21.47
N ARG A 128 10.49 7.46 20.36
CA ARG A 128 11.44 8.55 20.09
C ARG A 128 11.35 9.04 18.66
N ARG A 129 11.27 10.35 18.52
CA ARG A 129 11.38 11.04 17.24
C ARG A 129 12.76 11.65 17.09
N ILE A 130 13.33 11.57 15.88
CA ILE A 130 14.53 12.31 15.52
C ILE A 130 14.18 13.79 15.33
N GLU A 131 14.88 14.69 16.00
CA GLU A 131 14.64 16.13 15.96
C GLU A 131 15.69 16.88 15.11
N SER A 132 16.92 16.37 15.02
CA SER A 132 18.00 16.96 14.24
C SER A 132 18.60 15.96 13.25
N PHE A 133 19.05 16.47 12.09
CA PHE A 133 19.59 15.67 10.99
C PHE A 133 20.97 16.19 10.61
N GLU A 134 21.94 16.01 11.50
CA GLU A 134 23.34 16.42 11.25
C GLU A 134 24.03 15.49 10.24
N GLU A 135 23.61 14.22 10.21
CA GLU A 135 24.14 13.19 9.34
C GLU A 135 23.12 12.78 8.26
N LYS A 136 23.59 12.01 7.26
CA LYS A 136 22.74 11.44 6.21
C LYS A 136 21.64 10.57 6.84
N THR A 137 20.39 10.93 6.61
CA THR A 137 19.24 10.30 7.27
C THR A 137 18.19 9.86 6.26
N ILE A 138 17.67 8.64 6.43
CA ILE A 138 16.54 8.11 5.66
C ILE A 138 15.25 8.49 6.39
N ILE A 139 14.31 9.12 5.68
CA ILE A 139 13.01 9.58 6.21
C ILE A 139 11.90 8.66 5.73
N ALA A 140 11.32 7.89 6.66
CA ALA A 140 10.25 6.91 6.45
C ALA A 140 9.05 7.13 7.40
N GLU A 141 8.74 8.38 7.74
CA GLU A 141 7.77 8.76 8.78
C GLU A 141 6.29 8.49 8.44
N GLY A 142 5.98 7.97 7.25
CA GLY A 142 4.62 7.72 6.80
C GLY A 142 3.91 8.97 6.25
N PRO A 143 2.56 8.94 6.11
CA PRO A 143 1.81 10.01 5.46
C PRO A 143 1.66 11.23 6.38
N LYS A 144 1.65 12.43 5.76
CA LYS A 144 1.46 13.71 6.46
C LYS A 144 0.11 14.38 6.17
N ARG A 145 -0.65 13.84 5.22
CA ARG A 145 -1.99 14.32 4.84
C ARG A 145 -2.86 13.16 4.38
N ALA A 146 -4.16 13.40 4.23
CA ALA A 146 -5.09 12.42 3.70
C ALA A 146 -5.46 12.76 2.25
N ASP A 147 -4.98 11.96 1.29
CA ASP A 147 -5.45 11.96 -0.10
C ASP A 147 -6.52 10.86 -0.31
N PHE A 148 -6.56 9.88 0.58
CA PHE A 148 -7.66 8.93 0.76
C PHE A 148 -7.79 8.53 2.23
N ILE A 149 -8.97 8.03 2.60
CA ILE A 149 -9.27 7.51 3.93
C ILE A 149 -9.83 6.11 3.80
N ALA A 150 -9.38 5.20 4.66
CA ALA A 150 -10.00 3.90 4.88
C ALA A 150 -10.76 3.93 6.21
N ALA A 151 -12.01 3.45 6.22
CA ALA A 151 -12.79 3.27 7.43
C ALA A 151 -13.41 1.87 7.41
N GLY A 152 -13.13 1.08 8.43
CA GLY A 152 -13.49 -0.33 8.42
C GLY A 152 -13.58 -0.97 9.80
N ILE A 153 -13.74 -2.29 9.77
CA ILE A 153 -13.70 -3.16 10.94
C ILE A 153 -12.81 -4.37 10.69
N THR A 154 -12.22 -4.86 11.76
CA THR A 154 -11.75 -6.24 11.89
C THR A 154 -12.77 -7.01 12.74
N PHE A 155 -12.95 -8.31 12.49
CA PHE A 155 -13.96 -9.12 13.17
C PHE A 155 -13.63 -10.61 13.13
N ASP A 156 -14.19 -11.37 14.07
CA ASP A 156 -14.19 -12.83 14.03
C ASP A 156 -15.41 -13.31 13.23
N THR A 157 -15.29 -14.46 12.55
CA THR A 157 -16.34 -14.94 11.64
C THR A 157 -16.30 -16.45 11.41
N GLU A 158 -17.46 -17.07 11.17
CA GLU A 158 -17.59 -18.42 10.61
C GLU A 158 -17.79 -18.40 9.09
N THR A 159 -17.87 -17.22 8.48
CA THR A 159 -17.95 -17.10 7.02
C THR A 159 -16.68 -17.67 6.39
N LYS A 160 -16.85 -18.44 5.32
CA LYS A 160 -15.71 -19.05 4.58
C LYS A 160 -14.74 -18.01 4.06
N ASP A 161 -13.49 -18.42 3.95
CA ASP A 161 -12.41 -17.61 3.37
C ASP A 161 -12.83 -17.03 2.02
N CYS A 162 -12.69 -15.72 1.85
CA CYS A 162 -13.03 -15.04 0.61
C CYS A 162 -12.34 -13.69 0.47
N ALA A 163 -12.26 -13.21 -0.77
CA ALA A 163 -11.91 -11.85 -1.11
C ALA A 163 -13.03 -11.22 -1.93
N VAL A 164 -13.44 -10.02 -1.56
CA VAL A 164 -14.50 -9.27 -2.25
C VAL A 164 -14.04 -7.85 -2.50
N VAL A 165 -14.31 -7.34 -3.69
CA VAL A 165 -14.16 -5.93 -4.02
C VAL A 165 -15.49 -5.36 -4.52
N ILE A 166 -15.86 -4.15 -4.06
CA ILE A 166 -17.11 -3.49 -4.44
C ILE A 166 -16.78 -2.10 -4.96
N PHE A 167 -17.19 -1.81 -6.16
CA PHE A 167 -17.19 -0.47 -6.73
C PHE A 167 -18.58 0.14 -6.61
N ASN A 168 -18.74 1.09 -5.69
CA ASN A 168 -20.01 1.80 -5.50
C ASN A 168 -19.74 3.15 -4.82
N ASP A 169 -20.00 4.26 -5.53
CA ASP A 169 -19.79 5.61 -5.02
C ASP A 169 -20.70 5.96 -3.82
N GLU A 170 -21.78 5.22 -3.58
CA GLU A 170 -22.64 5.39 -2.39
C GLU A 170 -22.03 4.80 -1.11
N ILE A 171 -21.03 3.90 -1.27
CA ILE A 171 -20.32 3.25 -0.15
C ILE A 171 -18.88 3.73 -0.06
N ALA A 172 -18.23 3.96 -1.20
CA ALA A 172 -16.83 4.37 -1.28
C ALA A 172 -16.62 5.39 -2.42
N PRO A 173 -16.92 6.68 -2.22
CA PRO A 173 -16.86 7.70 -3.28
C PRO A 173 -15.51 7.76 -3.96
N LYS A 174 -15.52 7.51 -5.28
CA LYS A 174 -14.33 7.44 -6.14
C LYS A 174 -13.29 6.41 -5.67
N GLY A 175 -13.72 5.46 -4.86
CA GLY A 175 -12.87 4.43 -4.28
C GLY A 175 -13.44 3.03 -4.47
N TYR A 176 -13.26 2.23 -3.47
CA TYR A 176 -13.75 0.85 -3.45
C TYR A 176 -13.93 0.36 -2.02
N VAL A 177 -14.69 -0.71 -1.89
CA VAL A 177 -14.76 -1.49 -0.66
C VAL A 177 -13.97 -2.77 -0.85
N TYR A 178 -13.32 -3.23 0.20
CA TYR A 178 -12.79 -4.59 0.24
C TYR A 178 -13.30 -5.35 1.47
N LEU A 179 -13.45 -6.65 1.29
CA LEU A 179 -13.64 -7.64 2.35
C LEU A 179 -12.61 -8.75 2.13
N LEU A 180 -11.87 -9.07 3.16
CA LEU A 180 -10.89 -10.16 3.19
C LEU A 180 -11.20 -11.03 4.41
N ILE A 181 -11.48 -12.31 4.20
CA ILE A 181 -11.68 -13.29 5.27
C ILE A 181 -10.68 -14.42 5.09
N ASN A 182 -10.01 -14.76 6.16
CA ASN A 182 -9.11 -15.90 6.21
C ASN A 182 -9.10 -16.54 7.61
N LYS A 183 -9.34 -17.85 7.65
CA LYS A 183 -9.27 -18.68 8.87
C LYS A 183 -10.02 -18.09 10.08
N GLY A 184 -11.27 -17.69 9.87
CA GLY A 184 -12.14 -17.23 10.94
C GLY A 184 -11.92 -15.77 11.37
N PHE A 185 -11.09 -15.02 10.66
CA PHE A 185 -10.87 -13.59 10.90
C PHE A 185 -11.13 -12.79 9.62
N GLY A 186 -11.80 -11.66 9.77
CA GLY A 186 -12.17 -10.79 8.65
C GLY A 186 -11.73 -9.35 8.83
N THR A 187 -11.52 -8.69 7.70
CA THR A 187 -11.33 -7.25 7.58
C THR A 187 -12.18 -6.72 6.46
N MET A 188 -12.99 -5.70 6.70
CA MET A 188 -13.68 -4.96 5.66
C MET A 188 -13.49 -3.46 5.84
N ALA A 189 -13.36 -2.73 4.73
CA ALA A 189 -13.26 -1.28 4.76
C ALA A 189 -13.78 -0.61 3.49
N SER A 190 -14.32 0.61 3.65
CA SER A 190 -14.50 1.57 2.57
C SER A 190 -13.24 2.40 2.43
N VAL A 191 -12.63 2.38 1.26
CA VAL A 191 -11.53 3.24 0.87
C VAL A 191 -12.09 4.38 0.03
N ILE A 192 -12.13 5.59 0.59
CA ILE A 192 -12.77 6.75 -0.01
C ILE A 192 -11.75 7.79 -0.43
N TYR A 193 -11.97 8.42 -1.57
CA TYR A 193 -11.06 9.43 -2.14
C TYR A 193 -11.70 10.81 -2.25
N LYS A 194 -12.98 10.92 -1.95
CA LYS A 194 -13.73 12.18 -1.92
C LYS A 194 -14.71 12.20 -0.77
N ASP A 195 -15.15 13.41 -0.40
CA ASP A 195 -16.20 13.62 0.59
C ASP A 195 -15.89 13.02 1.98
N PHE A 196 -14.69 13.24 2.46
CA PHE A 196 -14.19 12.74 3.75
C PHE A 196 -15.06 13.12 4.95
N LYS A 197 -15.81 14.23 4.87
CA LYS A 197 -16.71 14.69 5.92
C LYS A 197 -17.84 13.70 6.21
N ASN A 198 -18.23 12.91 5.21
CA ASN A 198 -19.30 11.92 5.28
C ASN A 198 -18.81 10.48 5.50
N THR A 199 -17.56 10.26 5.94
CA THR A 199 -16.98 8.92 6.18
C THR A 199 -17.89 8.03 7.04
N LYS A 200 -18.55 8.58 8.09
CA LYS A 200 -19.49 7.83 8.95
C LYS A 200 -20.70 7.29 8.15
N LYS A 201 -21.22 8.07 7.20
CA LYS A 201 -22.31 7.64 6.31
C LYS A 201 -21.88 6.48 5.43
N TYR A 202 -20.72 6.58 4.80
CA TYR A 202 -20.19 5.56 3.93
C TYR A 202 -19.89 4.26 4.68
N PHE A 203 -19.34 4.37 5.88
CA PHE A 203 -19.15 3.22 6.76
C PHE A 203 -20.49 2.53 7.14
N LYS A 204 -21.54 3.30 7.45
CA LYS A 204 -22.88 2.74 7.69
C LYS A 204 -23.43 2.02 6.45
N ASN A 205 -23.26 2.61 5.27
CA ASN A 205 -23.69 2.00 4.00
C ASN A 205 -22.91 0.70 3.72
N LEU A 206 -21.62 0.64 4.07
CA LEU A 206 -20.82 -0.59 4.01
C LEU A 206 -21.45 -1.72 4.83
N LEU A 207 -21.74 -1.46 6.09
CA LEU A 207 -22.34 -2.46 6.97
C LEU A 207 -23.71 -2.92 6.45
N ASN A 208 -24.55 -1.98 6.03
CA ASN A 208 -25.87 -2.29 5.47
C ASN A 208 -25.75 -3.15 4.20
N PHE A 209 -24.77 -2.89 3.34
CA PHE A 209 -24.55 -3.69 2.14
C PHE A 209 -24.27 -5.16 2.49
N PHE A 210 -23.36 -5.41 3.42
CA PHE A 210 -23.03 -6.79 3.80
C PHE A 210 -24.13 -7.49 4.60
N GLN A 211 -25.00 -6.77 5.28
CA GLN A 211 -26.17 -7.33 5.94
C GLN A 211 -27.28 -7.75 4.94
N ASN A 212 -27.48 -6.98 3.86
CA ASN A 212 -28.60 -7.16 2.94
C ASN A 212 -28.22 -7.98 1.70
N GLU A 213 -27.07 -7.74 1.10
CA GLU A 213 -26.68 -8.31 -0.19
C GLU A 213 -25.80 -9.57 -0.06
N LYS A 214 -24.97 -9.61 0.98
CA LYS A 214 -24.09 -10.75 1.26
C LYS A 214 -23.99 -10.94 2.77
N TYR A 215 -24.80 -11.83 3.31
CA TYR A 215 -24.74 -12.11 4.74
C TYR A 215 -23.33 -12.54 5.16
N ILE A 216 -22.74 -11.79 6.07
CA ILE A 216 -21.46 -12.07 6.71
C ILE A 216 -21.70 -12.19 8.21
N ASP A 217 -21.28 -13.29 8.79
CA ASP A 217 -21.23 -13.45 10.24
C ASP A 217 -20.15 -12.52 10.82
N ILE A 218 -20.54 -11.56 11.66
CA ILE A 218 -19.65 -10.57 12.26
C ILE A 218 -19.74 -10.68 13.77
N ARG A 219 -18.62 -11.03 14.41
CA ARG A 219 -18.51 -11.13 15.87
C ARG A 219 -17.27 -10.36 16.34
N ASN A 220 -17.29 -9.85 17.55
CA ASN A 220 -16.17 -9.17 18.21
C ASN A 220 -15.57 -8.04 17.34
N GLU A 221 -16.42 -7.26 16.67
CA GLU A 221 -15.98 -6.20 15.77
C GLU A 221 -15.11 -5.15 16.47
N LYS A 222 -14.03 -4.74 15.79
CA LYS A 222 -13.19 -3.61 16.21
C LYS A 222 -13.09 -2.62 15.06
N ARG A 223 -13.47 -1.38 15.29
CA ARG A 223 -13.40 -0.31 14.29
C ARG A 223 -11.99 0.20 14.12
N PHE A 224 -11.64 0.48 12.88
CA PHE A 224 -10.39 1.15 12.57
C PHE A 224 -10.58 2.24 11.51
N GLY A 225 -9.60 3.15 11.46
CA GLY A 225 -9.49 4.13 10.41
C GLY A 225 -8.03 4.34 10.04
N GLY A 226 -7.81 4.63 8.78
CA GLY A 226 -6.48 4.93 8.26
C GLY A 226 -6.58 5.98 7.16
N PHE A 227 -5.46 6.57 6.84
CA PHE A 227 -5.33 7.45 5.69
C PHE A 227 -3.97 7.27 5.05
N GLY A 228 -3.89 7.61 3.77
CA GLY A 228 -2.64 7.63 3.04
C GLY A 228 -2.54 8.84 2.15
N ASN A 229 -1.34 9.10 1.67
CA ASN A 229 -1.09 10.19 0.74
C ASN A 229 -0.24 9.71 -0.44
N PHE A 230 -0.42 10.39 -1.56
CA PHE A 230 0.38 10.17 -2.73
C PHE A 230 0.73 11.51 -3.40
N PHE A 231 1.98 11.65 -3.83
CA PHE A 231 2.47 12.78 -4.63
C PHE A 231 3.74 12.38 -5.37
N ILE A 232 4.09 13.13 -6.39
CA ILE A 232 5.33 12.95 -7.14
C ILE A 232 6.13 14.23 -7.02
N ARG A 233 7.26 14.17 -6.33
CA ARG A 233 8.23 15.28 -6.22
C ARG A 233 9.21 15.28 -7.38
N ASN A 234 9.91 16.39 -7.55
CA ASN A 234 11.04 16.49 -8.47
C ASN A 234 12.30 15.82 -7.91
N THR A 235 12.47 15.88 -6.60
CA THR A 235 13.55 15.23 -5.85
C THR A 235 13.05 14.66 -4.53
N ASN A 236 13.59 13.53 -4.12
CA ASN A 236 13.40 12.91 -2.82
C ASN A 236 14.72 12.76 -2.04
N ALA A 237 15.81 13.40 -2.53
CA ALA A 237 17.10 13.47 -1.84
C ALA A 237 17.55 14.93 -1.78
N PHE A 238 17.52 15.55 -0.60
CA PHE A 238 17.98 16.91 -0.36
C PHE A 238 18.35 17.13 1.11
N ASP A 239 19.26 18.04 1.38
CA ASP A 239 19.71 18.40 2.74
C ASP A 239 20.11 17.19 3.58
N LYS A 240 20.91 16.27 3.03
CA LYS A 240 21.31 15.00 3.66
C LYS A 240 20.15 14.04 3.99
N LYS A 241 18.92 14.31 3.52
CA LYS A 241 17.74 13.49 3.76
C LYS A 241 17.36 12.72 2.50
N ILE A 242 17.04 11.44 2.67
CA ILE A 242 16.49 10.58 1.63
C ILE A 242 15.06 10.18 2.04
N TYR A 243 14.06 10.65 1.32
CA TYR A 243 12.65 10.35 1.59
C TYR A 243 12.23 9.06 0.88
N ILE A 244 11.58 8.16 1.63
CA ILE A 244 11.12 6.85 1.13
C ILE A 244 9.68 6.55 1.56
N GLY A 245 9.04 5.58 0.89
CA GLY A 245 7.67 5.18 1.20
C GLY A 245 6.68 6.33 1.10
N GLU A 246 5.70 6.36 2.00
CA GLU A 246 4.66 7.39 2.02
C GLU A 246 5.18 8.80 2.31
N SER A 247 6.31 8.95 3.03
CA SER A 247 6.94 10.26 3.23
C SER A 247 7.51 10.87 1.93
N ALA A 248 7.78 10.02 0.93
CA ALA A 248 8.12 10.40 -0.43
C ALA A 248 6.89 10.48 -1.36
N GLY A 249 5.68 10.17 -0.86
CA GLY A 249 4.47 10.07 -1.67
C GLY A 249 4.35 8.79 -2.49
N PHE A 250 5.18 7.79 -2.22
CA PHE A 250 5.23 6.54 -2.97
C PHE A 250 4.11 5.60 -2.57
N GLN A 251 2.97 5.78 -3.21
CA GLN A 251 1.78 4.96 -3.07
C GLN A 251 0.99 4.93 -4.37
N ASP A 252 0.36 3.84 -4.67
CA ASP A 252 -0.48 3.70 -5.85
C ASP A 252 -1.66 4.68 -5.82
N TYR A 253 -1.79 5.49 -6.86
CA TYR A 253 -2.86 6.47 -6.96
C TYR A 253 -4.23 5.83 -7.18
N LEU A 254 -4.28 4.67 -7.86
CA LEU A 254 -5.54 4.07 -8.28
C LEU A 254 -6.25 3.38 -7.11
N TRP A 255 -5.51 2.55 -6.36
CA TRP A 255 -6.07 1.69 -5.32
C TRP A 255 -5.51 1.95 -3.92
N GLY A 256 -4.51 2.82 -3.76
CA GLY A 256 -3.91 3.11 -2.46
C GLY A 256 -2.98 2.01 -1.92
N PHE A 257 -2.51 1.07 -2.75
CA PHE A 257 -1.54 0.07 -2.34
C PHE A 257 -0.15 0.69 -2.18
N GLY A 258 0.50 0.47 -1.04
CA GLY A 258 1.77 1.11 -0.71
C GLY A 258 2.91 0.16 -0.36
N LEU A 259 2.64 -1.11 -0.05
CA LEU A 259 3.64 -2.03 0.51
C LEU A 259 4.79 -2.32 -0.47
N ARG A 260 4.49 -2.59 -1.76
CA ARG A 260 5.52 -2.78 -2.78
C ARG A 260 6.41 -1.54 -2.90
N TYR A 261 5.82 -0.35 -2.97
CA TYR A 261 6.56 0.91 -3.07
C TYR A 261 7.40 1.18 -1.82
N ALA A 262 6.88 0.86 -0.64
CA ALA A 262 7.59 1.00 0.62
C ALA A 262 8.86 0.14 0.63
N VAL A 263 8.74 -1.15 0.33
CA VAL A 263 9.87 -2.08 0.31
C VAL A 263 10.87 -1.69 -0.78
N LEU A 264 10.39 -1.43 -2.01
CA LEU A 264 11.26 -1.06 -3.12
C LEU A 264 12.03 0.23 -2.84
N SER A 265 11.37 1.27 -2.34
CA SER A 265 12.04 2.54 -2.03
C SER A 265 13.03 2.42 -0.87
N GLY A 266 12.74 1.61 0.13
CA GLY A 266 13.66 1.28 1.22
C GLY A 266 14.94 0.61 0.70
N TYR A 267 14.78 -0.39 -0.17
CA TYR A 267 15.90 -1.06 -0.84
C TYR A 267 16.72 -0.08 -1.69
N LEU A 268 16.08 0.72 -2.53
CA LEU A 268 16.77 1.68 -3.40
C LEU A 268 17.55 2.73 -2.60
N ALA A 269 16.99 3.20 -1.48
CA ALA A 269 17.69 4.13 -0.58
C ALA A 269 18.94 3.49 0.05
N ALA A 270 18.82 2.26 0.54
CA ALA A 270 19.97 1.51 1.05
C ALA A 270 21.03 1.32 -0.03
N MET A 271 20.64 0.88 -1.23
CA MET A 271 21.58 0.66 -2.34
C MET A 271 22.24 1.96 -2.83
N SER A 272 21.54 3.10 -2.76
CA SER A 272 22.15 4.39 -3.08
C SER A 272 23.29 4.75 -2.13
N ILE A 273 23.15 4.38 -0.85
CA ILE A 273 24.21 4.59 0.16
C ILE A 273 25.35 3.59 -0.03
N ILE A 274 25.02 2.29 -0.19
CA ILE A 274 26.00 1.19 -0.29
C ILE A 274 26.89 1.33 -1.52
N ARG A 275 26.32 1.79 -2.64
CA ARG A 275 27.02 1.88 -3.94
C ARG A 275 27.38 3.32 -4.34
N ASP A 276 27.15 4.28 -3.47
CA ASP A 276 27.35 5.72 -3.73
C ASP A 276 26.65 6.17 -5.03
N LEU A 277 25.36 5.78 -5.18
CA LEU A 277 24.54 6.12 -6.34
C LEU A 277 23.57 7.27 -6.02
N ASP A 278 23.19 8.01 -7.05
CA ASP A 278 22.13 9.01 -6.94
C ASP A 278 20.78 8.34 -6.68
N TYR A 279 20.21 8.57 -5.49
CA TYR A 279 18.89 8.04 -5.14
C TYR A 279 17.77 8.56 -6.06
N ASP A 280 17.85 9.81 -6.47
CA ASP A 280 16.85 10.40 -7.39
C ASP A 280 16.87 9.70 -8.74
N PHE A 281 18.03 9.34 -9.26
CA PHE A 281 18.14 8.53 -10.47
C PHE A 281 17.45 7.16 -10.29
N LEU A 282 17.71 6.48 -9.17
CA LEU A 282 17.18 5.14 -8.89
C LEU A 282 15.65 5.13 -8.81
N TRP A 283 15.04 5.98 -7.97
CA TRP A 283 13.59 5.96 -7.81
C TRP A 283 12.86 6.49 -9.04
N LYS A 284 13.44 7.46 -9.76
CA LYS A 284 12.87 7.97 -11.01
C LYS A 284 12.84 6.91 -12.09
N LYS A 285 13.81 6.00 -12.09
CA LYS A 285 13.85 4.86 -13.01
C LYS A 285 12.86 3.75 -12.62
N GLU A 286 12.86 3.34 -11.35
CA GLU A 286 12.17 2.13 -10.90
C GLU A 286 10.73 2.38 -10.39
N ILE A 287 10.46 3.53 -9.77
CA ILE A 287 9.19 3.82 -9.08
C ILE A 287 8.33 4.82 -9.87
N LYS A 288 8.92 5.90 -10.36
CA LYS A 288 8.17 7.00 -11.00
C LYS A 288 7.27 6.54 -12.15
N PRO A 289 7.67 5.64 -13.07
CA PRO A 289 6.80 5.19 -14.14
C PRO A 289 5.52 4.50 -13.66
N MET A 290 5.61 3.72 -12.57
CA MET A 290 4.46 3.08 -11.95
C MET A 290 3.50 4.12 -11.34
N LEU A 291 4.04 5.11 -10.62
CA LEU A 291 3.25 6.20 -10.02
C LEU A 291 2.54 7.02 -11.09
N GLU A 292 3.24 7.43 -12.14
CA GLU A 292 2.65 8.22 -13.24
C GLU A 292 1.57 7.43 -13.99
N THR A 293 1.77 6.14 -14.18
CA THR A 293 0.77 5.27 -14.79
C THR A 293 -0.46 5.10 -13.91
N SER A 294 -0.28 4.87 -12.61
CA SER A 294 -1.40 4.75 -11.67
C SER A 294 -2.18 6.07 -11.53
N LEU A 295 -1.51 7.21 -11.60
CA LEU A 295 -2.16 8.53 -11.63
C LEU A 295 -3.06 8.71 -12.87
N VAL A 296 -2.60 8.29 -14.05
CA VAL A 296 -3.41 8.31 -15.26
C VAL A 296 -4.59 7.36 -15.16
N ASN A 297 -4.36 6.14 -14.67
CA ASN A 297 -5.42 5.17 -14.45
C ASN A 297 -6.48 5.71 -13.46
N ARG A 298 -6.05 6.37 -12.39
CA ARG A 298 -6.92 7.06 -11.43
C ARG A 298 -7.78 8.12 -12.11
N TYR A 299 -7.16 8.99 -12.88
CA TYR A 299 -7.85 10.04 -13.63
C TYR A 299 -8.93 9.47 -14.56
N LEU A 300 -8.62 8.39 -15.26
CA LEU A 300 -9.56 7.75 -16.19
C LEU A 300 -10.75 7.11 -15.45
N ILE A 301 -10.51 6.35 -14.39
CA ILE A 301 -11.58 5.70 -13.64
C ILE A 301 -12.52 6.72 -12.99
N GLU A 302 -11.98 7.82 -12.46
CA GLU A 302 -12.79 8.91 -11.92
C GLU A 302 -13.67 9.57 -12.96
N LYS A 303 -13.14 9.75 -14.17
CA LYS A 303 -13.86 10.38 -15.30
C LYS A 303 -15.00 9.51 -15.81
N PHE A 304 -14.77 8.19 -15.90
CA PHE A 304 -15.76 7.26 -16.41
C PHE A 304 -16.77 6.78 -15.35
N GLY A 305 -16.46 6.91 -14.05
CA GLY A 305 -17.37 6.56 -12.95
C GLY A 305 -17.96 5.15 -13.09
N ASP A 306 -19.28 5.03 -12.95
CA ASP A 306 -20.00 3.73 -13.03
C ASP A 306 -19.72 2.94 -14.32
N PHE A 307 -19.55 3.62 -15.45
CA PHE A 307 -19.18 2.94 -16.69
C PHE A 307 -17.79 2.32 -16.58
N GLY A 308 -16.83 3.04 -16.02
CA GLY A 308 -15.48 2.54 -15.77
C GLY A 308 -15.47 1.35 -14.82
N TYR A 309 -16.23 1.42 -13.74
CA TYR A 309 -16.37 0.31 -12.78
C TYR A 309 -16.94 -0.95 -13.42
N ARG A 310 -18.02 -0.83 -14.20
CA ARG A 310 -18.61 -1.98 -14.93
C ARG A 310 -17.64 -2.55 -15.96
N TYR A 311 -16.90 -1.68 -16.67
CA TYR A 311 -15.91 -2.12 -17.63
C TYR A 311 -14.79 -2.94 -16.95
N LEU A 312 -14.25 -2.45 -15.82
CA LEU A 312 -13.25 -3.17 -15.05
C LEU A 312 -13.76 -4.51 -14.56
N ALA A 313 -14.97 -4.55 -13.97
CA ALA A 313 -15.57 -5.77 -13.45
C ALA A 313 -15.71 -6.83 -14.55
N LYS A 314 -16.21 -6.45 -15.74
CA LYS A 314 -16.29 -7.35 -16.89
C LYS A 314 -14.93 -7.85 -17.34
N LYS A 315 -13.92 -6.96 -17.48
CA LYS A 315 -12.56 -7.34 -17.90
C LYS A 315 -11.88 -8.27 -16.93
N PHE A 316 -12.14 -8.13 -15.64
CA PHE A 316 -11.61 -9.04 -14.62
C PHE A 316 -12.30 -10.41 -14.65
N ALA A 317 -13.60 -10.47 -14.94
CA ALA A 317 -14.35 -11.71 -14.98
C ALA A 317 -14.19 -12.48 -16.32
N GLU A 318 -14.04 -11.77 -17.45
CA GLU A 318 -13.88 -12.34 -18.79
C GLU A 318 -12.45 -12.78 -19.10
N GLY A 319 -11.47 -12.32 -18.30
CA GLY A 319 -10.05 -12.59 -18.52
C GLY A 319 -9.29 -12.79 -17.22
N ASP A 320 -7.97 -12.79 -17.30
CA ASP A 320 -7.11 -12.81 -16.11
C ASP A 320 -6.94 -11.41 -15.55
N PRO A 321 -7.44 -11.11 -14.32
CA PRO A 321 -7.37 -9.77 -13.72
C PRO A 321 -5.93 -9.30 -13.49
N CYS A 322 -5.02 -10.21 -13.12
CA CYS A 322 -3.63 -9.85 -12.90
C CYS A 322 -2.94 -9.43 -14.19
N ASN A 323 -3.17 -10.17 -15.27
CA ASN A 323 -2.63 -9.85 -16.59
C ASN A 323 -3.23 -8.55 -17.15
N PHE A 324 -4.55 -8.35 -16.96
CA PHE A 324 -5.21 -7.10 -17.35
C PHE A 324 -4.62 -5.90 -16.61
N LEU A 325 -4.52 -5.98 -15.28
CA LEU A 325 -3.93 -4.92 -14.47
C LEU A 325 -2.47 -4.68 -14.83
N ASN A 326 -1.66 -5.73 -14.97
CA ASN A 326 -0.26 -5.61 -15.34
C ASN A 326 -0.06 -4.83 -16.65
N ARG A 327 -0.82 -5.15 -17.69
CA ARG A 327 -0.78 -4.40 -18.96
C ARG A 327 -1.14 -2.92 -18.77
N ASN A 328 -2.12 -2.66 -17.90
CA ASN A 328 -2.58 -1.29 -17.60
C ASN A 328 -1.68 -0.52 -16.63
N TYR A 329 -0.72 -1.18 -15.98
CA TYR A 329 0.33 -0.51 -15.20
C TYR A 329 1.61 -0.25 -16.00
N LYS A 330 1.70 -0.72 -17.25
CA LYS A 330 2.82 -0.38 -18.14
C LYS A 330 2.65 1.02 -18.73
N PRO A 331 3.72 1.81 -18.81
CA PRO A 331 3.73 3.07 -19.55
C PRO A 331 3.32 2.86 -21.01
N SER A 332 2.59 3.81 -21.58
CA SER A 332 2.23 3.81 -23.00
C SER A 332 2.19 5.21 -23.56
N PHE A 333 2.29 5.37 -24.88
CA PHE A 333 2.21 6.66 -25.55
C PHE A 333 0.91 7.41 -25.22
N LEU A 334 -0.23 6.72 -25.24
CA LEU A 334 -1.51 7.33 -24.89
C LEU A 334 -1.52 7.86 -23.45
N LYS A 335 -0.93 7.14 -22.50
CA LYS A 335 -0.83 7.59 -21.12
C LYS A 335 0.09 8.79 -20.98
N SER A 336 1.16 8.89 -21.76
CA SER A 336 2.04 10.05 -21.74
C SER A 336 1.33 11.33 -22.20
N LEU A 337 0.37 11.24 -23.14
CA LEU A 337 -0.47 12.37 -23.56
C LEU A 337 -1.48 12.81 -22.49
N ILE A 338 -2.01 11.86 -21.70
CA ILE A 338 -2.99 12.13 -20.63
C ILE A 338 -2.32 12.61 -19.34
N LEU A 339 -1.08 12.22 -19.11
CA LEU A 339 -0.35 12.48 -17.87
C LEU A 339 -0.30 13.97 -17.45
N PRO A 340 -0.05 14.96 -18.35
CA PRO A 340 -0.08 16.37 -18.00
C PRO A 340 -1.45 16.82 -17.46
N ILE A 341 -2.54 16.32 -18.05
CA ILE A 341 -3.91 16.62 -17.63
C ILE A 341 -4.19 15.98 -16.25
N ALA A 342 -3.78 14.72 -16.06
CA ALA A 342 -3.92 14.06 -14.78
C ALA A 342 -3.12 14.76 -13.66
N LYS A 343 -1.89 15.22 -13.96
CA LYS A 343 -1.05 16.00 -13.03
C LYS A 343 -1.68 17.35 -12.68
N SER A 344 -2.24 18.08 -13.64
CA SER A 344 -2.86 19.39 -13.39
C SER A 344 -4.06 19.27 -12.43
N ARG A 345 -4.88 18.24 -12.59
CA ARG A 345 -6.01 17.97 -11.70
C ARG A 345 -5.58 17.50 -10.30
N ASN A 346 -4.48 16.75 -10.22
CA ASN A 346 -3.95 16.31 -8.95
C ASN A 346 -3.32 17.46 -8.14
N LYS A 347 -2.79 18.52 -8.80
CA LYS A 347 -2.31 19.74 -8.13
C LYS A 347 -3.42 20.49 -7.37
N ILE A 348 -4.68 20.32 -7.75
CA ILE A 348 -5.82 20.88 -7.02
C ILE A 348 -5.99 20.23 -5.64
N TYR A 349 -5.46 18.99 -5.46
CA TYR A 349 -5.44 18.25 -4.19
C TYR A 349 -4.09 18.31 -3.48
N GLY A 350 -3.06 18.89 -4.09
CA GLY A 350 -1.67 18.78 -3.67
C GLY A 350 -0.87 20.07 -3.72
N ASN A 351 -1.44 21.23 -3.33
CA ASN A 351 -0.62 22.39 -3.00
C ASN A 351 0.02 22.19 -1.62
N VAL A 352 1.27 21.74 -1.63
CA VAL A 352 2.28 21.98 -0.59
C VAL A 352 3.55 22.42 -1.30
#